data_739b13724c44b17b6cf8f30bdb6b4d6a
#
_entry.id   739b13724c44b17b6cf8f30bdb6b4d6a
#
_cell.length_a   1.000
_cell.length_b   1.000
_cell.length_c   1.000
_cell.angle_alpha   90.00
_cell.angle_beta   90.00
_cell.angle_gamma   90.00
#
_symmetry.space_group_name_H-M   'P 1'
#
loop_
_entity.id
_entity.type
_entity.pdbx_description
1 polymer ?
#
loop_
_entity_poly.entity_id
_entity_poly.type
_entity_poly.pdbx_seq_one_letter_code
_entity_poly.pdbx_strand_id
1 'polypeptide(L)'
;MKLGVNLGDNDDSIQRGAEGENNFVKVASTKGYKVHKSSKTEDIHGHIDYWLENEKGERKSVDVKGRKKGNRSDTKFSEDWVWIEFKNVQGKNGWVKGKADFVAFEFENSFLLVRRTELRQLARELIKDRSKRARYGGEAKNILYSRESRPKELTTQIRVADIKNNLKTWEWCK
;
A
#
# COMPACT_ATOMS: atom_id res chain seq x y z
N MET A 1 -31.27 0.68 -19.26
CA MET A 1 -30.03 -0.08 -19.12
C MET A 1 -29.48 0.13 -17.72
N LYS A 2 -29.65 -0.81 -16.80
CA LYS A 2 -29.18 -0.68 -15.43
C LYS A 2 -27.69 -1.01 -15.41
N LEU A 3 -26.85 -0.04 -15.17
CA LEU A 3 -25.42 -0.23 -14.83
C LEU A 3 -25.37 -0.94 -13.47
N GLY A 4 -25.11 -2.23 -13.48
CA GLY A 4 -24.83 -2.99 -12.28
C GLY A 4 -23.53 -2.52 -11.67
N VAL A 5 -23.61 -1.73 -10.63
CA VAL A 5 -22.47 -1.47 -9.74
C VAL A 5 -22.21 -2.78 -9.01
N ASN A 6 -21.08 -3.42 -9.29
CA ASN A 6 -20.63 -4.60 -8.56
C ASN A 6 -20.26 -4.17 -7.12
N LEU A 7 -21.22 -4.21 -6.23
CA LEU A 7 -21.06 -3.93 -4.79
C LEU A 7 -20.11 -4.92 -4.10
N GLY A 8 -20.00 -6.16 -4.61
CA GLY A 8 -19.16 -7.21 -4.03
C GLY A 8 -17.64 -6.93 -4.02
N ASP A 9 -17.10 -6.26 -5.05
CA ASP A 9 -15.66 -5.98 -5.14
C ASP A 9 -15.18 -4.92 -4.12
N ASN A 10 -16.08 -4.03 -3.67
CA ASN A 10 -15.75 -3.03 -2.65
C ASN A 10 -15.73 -3.65 -1.25
N ASP A 11 -16.67 -4.53 -0.93
CA ASP A 11 -16.75 -5.19 0.37
C ASP A 11 -15.54 -6.10 0.61
N ASP A 12 -15.13 -6.89 -0.38
CA ASP A 12 -13.94 -7.74 -0.32
C ASP A 12 -12.64 -6.94 -0.10
N SER A 13 -12.52 -5.78 -0.72
CA SER A 13 -11.32 -4.95 -0.60
C SER A 13 -11.25 -4.26 0.77
N ILE A 14 -12.37 -3.83 1.32
CA ILE A 14 -12.49 -3.25 2.66
C ILE A 14 -12.19 -4.32 3.71
N GLN A 15 -12.76 -5.51 3.58
CA GLN A 15 -12.55 -6.62 4.50
C GLN A 15 -11.07 -7.04 4.52
N ARG A 16 -10.43 -7.19 3.34
CA ARG A 16 -8.99 -7.50 3.25
C ARG A 16 -8.11 -6.42 3.86
N GLY A 17 -8.47 -5.15 3.72
CA GLY A 17 -7.79 -4.05 4.39
C GLY A 17 -7.84 -4.19 5.90
N ALA A 18 -9.02 -4.43 6.46
CA ALA A 18 -9.22 -4.63 7.89
C ALA A 18 -8.50 -5.88 8.42
N GLU A 19 -8.50 -6.98 7.68
CA GLU A 19 -7.75 -8.19 8.03
C GLU A 19 -6.24 -7.93 8.06
N GLY A 20 -5.70 -7.25 7.05
CA GLY A 20 -4.29 -6.87 6.98
C GLY A 20 -3.89 -5.99 8.17
N GLU A 21 -4.69 -5.00 8.52
CA GLU A 21 -4.47 -4.16 9.69
C GLU A 21 -4.48 -4.97 11.00
N ASN A 22 -5.44 -5.87 11.18
CA ASN A 22 -5.53 -6.73 12.37
C ASN A 22 -4.32 -7.66 12.49
N ASN A 23 -3.88 -8.26 11.38
CA ASN A 23 -2.68 -9.08 11.34
C ASN A 23 -1.43 -8.28 11.69
N PHE A 24 -1.34 -7.05 11.18
CA PHE A 24 -0.22 -6.15 11.47
C PHE A 24 -0.12 -5.83 12.96
N VAL A 25 -1.24 -5.49 13.60
CA VAL A 25 -1.28 -5.21 15.06
C VAL A 25 -0.76 -6.39 15.87
N LYS A 26 -1.18 -7.61 15.53
CA LYS A 26 -0.69 -8.84 16.18
C LYS A 26 0.82 -8.98 16.05
N VAL A 27 1.34 -8.86 14.83
CA VAL A 27 2.78 -9.00 14.56
C VAL A 27 3.58 -7.91 15.24
N ALA A 28 3.17 -6.65 15.16
CA ALA A 28 3.85 -5.53 15.82
C ALA A 28 3.91 -5.71 17.34
N SER A 29 2.84 -6.21 17.95
CA SER A 29 2.78 -6.51 19.38
C SER A 29 3.79 -7.60 19.77
N THR A 30 3.95 -8.65 18.96
CA THR A 30 4.95 -9.70 19.22
C THR A 30 6.39 -9.18 19.09
N LYS A 31 6.59 -8.08 18.36
CA LYS A 31 7.90 -7.39 18.25
C LYS A 31 8.17 -6.41 19.38
N GLY A 32 7.30 -6.34 20.39
CA GLY A 32 7.46 -5.49 21.57
C GLY A 32 6.96 -4.05 21.40
N TYR A 33 6.25 -3.74 20.33
CA TYR A 33 5.66 -2.42 20.16
C TYR A 33 4.30 -2.32 20.84
N LYS A 34 4.04 -1.17 21.49
CA LYS A 34 2.67 -0.76 21.80
C LYS A 34 2.07 -0.14 20.54
N VAL A 35 0.90 -0.64 20.16
CA VAL A 35 0.22 -0.22 18.93
C VAL A 35 -0.97 0.66 19.28
N HIS A 36 -0.97 1.89 18.78
CA HIS A 36 -2.04 2.86 18.98
C HIS A 36 -2.72 3.14 17.64
N LYS A 37 -4.05 2.98 17.59
CA LYS A 37 -4.83 3.37 16.39
C LYS A 37 -4.72 4.88 16.19
N SER A 38 -4.52 5.31 14.94
CA SER A 38 -4.54 6.72 14.58
C SER A 38 -5.93 7.34 14.76
N SER A 39 -5.99 8.66 14.85
CA SER A 39 -7.25 9.38 14.77
C SER A 39 -7.83 9.31 13.35
N LYS A 40 -9.15 9.50 13.22
CA LYS A 40 -9.83 9.54 11.91
C LYS A 40 -9.24 10.61 10.97
N THR A 41 -8.79 11.73 11.52
CA THR A 41 -8.15 12.81 10.75
C THR A 41 -6.79 12.38 10.22
N GLU A 42 -5.98 11.70 11.03
CA GLU A 42 -4.67 11.17 10.62
C GLU A 42 -4.81 10.08 9.56
N ASP A 43 -5.79 9.19 9.70
CA ASP A 43 -6.10 8.17 8.72
C ASP A 43 -6.52 8.80 7.37
N ILE A 44 -7.54 9.65 7.36
CA ILE A 44 -8.10 10.23 6.13
C ILE A 44 -7.12 11.19 5.43
N HIS A 45 -6.45 12.06 6.18
CA HIS A 45 -5.62 13.13 5.61
C HIS A 45 -4.12 12.83 5.63
N GLY A 46 -3.69 11.95 6.52
CA GLY A 46 -2.29 11.58 6.68
C GLY A 46 -1.94 10.21 6.10
N HIS A 47 -2.95 9.38 5.81
CA HIS A 47 -2.74 7.96 5.52
C HIS A 47 -1.89 7.29 6.60
N ILE A 48 -2.30 7.45 7.86
CA ILE A 48 -1.68 6.83 9.02
C ILE A 48 -2.72 5.90 9.65
N ASP A 49 -2.44 4.61 9.70
CA ASP A 49 -3.33 3.64 10.33
C ASP A 49 -3.01 3.47 11.82
N TYR A 50 -1.71 3.42 12.16
CA TYR A 50 -1.23 3.17 13.52
C TYR A 50 0.01 3.96 13.87
N TRP A 51 0.19 4.18 15.17
CA TRP A 51 1.43 4.60 15.79
C TRP A 51 2.04 3.43 16.55
N LEU A 52 3.30 3.16 16.29
CA LEU A 52 4.12 2.17 16.98
C LEU A 52 4.97 2.87 18.02
N GLU A 53 4.85 2.48 19.27
CA GLU A 53 5.64 2.99 20.37
C GLU A 53 6.60 1.89 20.87
N ASN A 54 7.89 2.17 20.87
CA ASN A 54 8.89 1.25 21.39
C ASN A 54 9.03 1.36 22.93
N GLU A 55 9.88 0.53 23.51
CA GLU A 55 10.14 0.52 24.97
C GLU A 55 10.68 1.85 25.51
N LYS A 56 11.31 2.65 24.65
CA LYS A 56 11.82 3.98 25.02
C LYS A 56 10.78 5.10 24.89
N GLY A 57 9.55 4.77 24.49
CA GLY A 57 8.48 5.73 24.24
C GLY A 57 8.59 6.47 22.90
N GLU A 58 9.52 6.08 22.03
CA GLU A 58 9.63 6.67 20.70
C GLU A 58 8.51 6.14 19.81
N ARG A 59 7.88 7.04 19.06
CA ARG A 59 6.75 6.72 18.19
C ARG A 59 7.10 6.84 16.72
N LYS A 60 6.60 5.89 15.91
CA LYS A 60 6.64 5.92 14.45
C LYS A 60 5.26 5.60 13.89
N SER A 61 4.86 6.34 12.89
CA SER A 61 3.59 6.12 12.21
C SER A 61 3.72 5.13 11.06
N VAL A 62 2.67 4.32 10.84
CA VAL A 62 2.65 3.32 9.78
C VAL A 62 1.31 3.33 9.04
N ASP A 63 1.40 3.15 7.73
CA ASP A 63 0.30 2.90 6.81
C ASP A 63 0.38 1.43 6.38
N VAL A 64 -0.66 0.65 6.66
CA VAL A 64 -0.69 -0.80 6.40
C VAL A 64 -1.40 -1.08 5.09
N LYS A 65 -0.76 -1.85 4.23
CA LYS A 65 -1.30 -2.26 2.92
C LYS A 65 -1.53 -3.76 2.89
N GLY A 66 -2.80 -4.16 2.92
CA GLY A 66 -3.21 -5.56 2.80
C GLY A 66 -2.83 -6.16 1.44
N ARG A 67 -2.86 -7.48 1.37
CA ARG A 67 -2.51 -8.26 0.17
C ARG A 67 -3.36 -7.85 -1.04
N LYS A 68 -2.74 -7.68 -2.20
CA LYS A 68 -3.42 -7.32 -3.45
C LYS A 68 -3.00 -8.21 -4.61
N LYS A 69 -3.89 -8.35 -5.58
CA LYS A 69 -3.60 -8.99 -6.87
C LYS A 69 -2.83 -8.02 -7.76
N GLY A 70 -1.95 -8.55 -8.60
CA GLY A 70 -1.25 -7.76 -9.61
C GLY A 70 -2.17 -7.35 -10.75
N ASN A 71 -3.09 -8.24 -11.14
CA ASN A 71 -4.14 -7.98 -12.10
C ASN A 71 -5.49 -8.47 -11.55
N ARG A 72 -6.59 -7.86 -11.99
CA ARG A 72 -7.94 -8.23 -11.53
C ARG A 72 -8.29 -9.68 -11.82
N SER A 73 -7.82 -10.22 -12.94
CA SER A 73 -8.04 -11.62 -13.34
C SER A 73 -7.19 -12.65 -12.61
N ASP A 74 -6.19 -12.22 -11.83
CA ASP A 74 -5.34 -13.15 -11.10
C ASP A 74 -6.13 -13.92 -10.05
N THR A 75 -5.84 -15.19 -9.88
CA THR A 75 -6.45 -16.04 -8.85
C THR A 75 -5.76 -15.90 -7.49
N LYS A 76 -4.48 -15.50 -7.50
CA LYS A 76 -3.64 -15.35 -6.30
C LYS A 76 -3.26 -13.90 -6.05
N PHE A 77 -2.95 -13.58 -4.79
CA PHE A 77 -2.33 -12.31 -4.43
C PHE A 77 -0.88 -12.27 -4.93
N SER A 78 -0.41 -11.07 -5.28
CA SER A 78 0.97 -10.87 -5.69
C SER A 78 1.90 -10.89 -4.47
N GLU A 79 2.98 -11.66 -4.57
CA GLU A 79 4.08 -11.67 -3.60
C GLU A 79 5.32 -10.94 -4.15
N ASP A 80 5.35 -10.68 -5.46
CA ASP A 80 6.51 -10.09 -6.14
C ASP A 80 6.33 -8.60 -6.50
N TRP A 81 5.10 -8.12 -6.53
CA TRP A 81 4.76 -6.76 -6.93
C TRP A 81 3.81 -6.11 -5.94
N VAL A 82 4.05 -4.84 -5.63
CA VAL A 82 3.20 -4.02 -4.76
C VAL A 82 2.68 -2.81 -5.50
N TRP A 83 1.44 -2.42 -5.22
CA TRP A 83 0.82 -1.23 -5.77
C TRP A 83 1.27 0.02 -5.02
N ILE A 84 1.61 1.06 -5.77
CA ILE A 84 1.92 2.40 -5.27
C ILE A 84 0.86 3.36 -5.80
N GLU A 85 0.23 4.13 -4.94
CA GLU A 85 -0.79 5.09 -5.30
C GLU A 85 -0.26 6.52 -5.15
N PHE A 86 -0.12 7.23 -6.29
CA PHE A 86 0.27 8.64 -6.33
C PHE A 86 -0.92 9.59 -6.24
N LYS A 87 -2.06 9.21 -6.84
CA LYS A 87 -3.34 9.89 -6.73
C LYS A 87 -4.44 8.89 -6.44
N ASN A 88 -5.33 9.25 -5.52
CA ASN A 88 -6.49 8.43 -5.22
C ASN A 88 -7.59 8.57 -6.28
N VAL A 89 -8.70 7.89 -6.08
CA VAL A 89 -9.85 7.88 -7.01
C VAL A 89 -10.47 9.26 -7.25
N GLN A 90 -10.27 10.20 -6.33
CA GLN A 90 -10.73 11.59 -6.44
C GLN A 90 -9.68 12.52 -7.09
N GLY A 91 -8.49 12.00 -7.44
CA GLY A 91 -7.37 12.77 -7.96
C GLY A 91 -6.57 13.54 -6.91
N LYS A 92 -6.88 13.35 -5.62
CA LYS A 92 -6.09 13.90 -4.50
C LYS A 92 -4.83 13.06 -4.28
N ASN A 93 -3.94 13.54 -3.40
CA ASN A 93 -2.74 12.80 -3.05
C ASN A 93 -3.07 11.38 -2.57
N GLY A 94 -2.47 10.40 -3.21
CA GLY A 94 -2.50 9.01 -2.79
C GLY A 94 -1.59 8.76 -1.58
N TRP A 95 -1.70 7.58 -1.00
CA TRP A 95 -1.04 7.25 0.25
C TRP A 95 0.49 7.37 0.23
N VAL A 96 1.15 7.15 -0.92
CA VAL A 96 2.62 7.30 -1.00
C VAL A 96 3.08 8.74 -0.79
N LYS A 97 2.18 9.70 -0.95
CA LYS A 97 2.37 11.13 -0.65
C LYS A 97 1.82 11.54 0.72
N GLY A 98 1.33 10.59 1.50
CA GLY A 98 0.82 10.82 2.85
C GLY A 98 1.90 11.23 3.85
N LYS A 99 1.59 11.07 5.14
CA LYS A 99 2.44 11.53 6.25
C LYS A 99 3.04 10.39 7.09
N ALA A 100 2.66 9.12 6.84
CA ALA A 100 3.22 8.00 7.57
C ALA A 100 4.74 7.93 7.43
N ASP A 101 5.43 7.54 8.50
CA ASP A 101 6.88 7.30 8.47
C ASP A 101 7.20 6.04 7.66
N PHE A 102 6.40 4.99 7.84
CA PHE A 102 6.57 3.70 7.20
C PHE A 102 5.31 3.25 6.45
N VAL A 103 5.53 2.43 5.45
CA VAL A 103 4.49 1.59 4.83
C VAL A 103 4.81 0.14 5.15
N ALA A 104 3.80 -0.62 5.57
CA ALA A 104 3.89 -2.05 5.82
C ALA A 104 3.05 -2.80 4.78
N PHE A 105 3.70 -3.49 3.86
CA PHE A 105 3.05 -4.35 2.88
C PHE A 105 2.84 -5.75 3.46
N GLU A 106 1.60 -6.21 3.43
CA GLU A 106 1.24 -7.56 3.85
C GLU A 106 1.51 -8.57 2.72
N PHE A 107 2.22 -9.64 3.05
CA PHE A 107 2.40 -10.84 2.24
C PHE A 107 1.81 -12.06 2.96
N GLU A 108 1.88 -13.23 2.35
CA GLU A 108 1.31 -14.44 2.93
C GLU A 108 1.83 -14.74 4.34
N ASN A 109 3.15 -14.67 4.51
CA ASN A 109 3.82 -15.10 5.74
C ASN A 109 4.55 -13.96 6.47
N SER A 110 4.49 -12.73 5.96
CA SER A 110 5.24 -11.61 6.53
C SER A 110 4.66 -10.25 6.19
N PHE A 111 5.19 -9.24 6.86
CA PHE A 111 5.08 -7.83 6.48
C PHE A 111 6.44 -7.30 6.08
N LEU A 112 6.50 -6.55 4.98
CA LEU A 112 7.67 -5.79 4.56
C LEU A 112 7.45 -4.32 4.91
N LEU A 113 8.27 -3.78 5.81
CA LEU A 113 8.22 -2.37 6.19
C LEU A 113 9.33 -1.62 5.44
N VAL A 114 8.98 -0.44 4.96
CA VAL A 114 9.89 0.46 4.25
C VAL A 114 9.54 1.91 4.58
N ARG A 115 10.53 2.81 4.58
CA ARG A 115 10.29 4.24 4.74
C ARG A 115 9.49 4.79 3.57
N ARG A 116 8.35 5.41 3.85
CA ARG A 116 7.42 5.90 2.81
C ARG A 116 8.09 6.90 1.85
N THR A 117 8.90 7.82 2.38
CA THR A 117 9.56 8.84 1.55
C THR A 117 10.58 8.25 0.59
N GLU A 118 11.36 7.25 1.04
CA GLU A 118 12.33 6.53 0.21
C GLU A 118 11.62 5.69 -0.85
N LEU A 119 10.53 5.01 -0.47
CA LEU A 119 9.69 4.26 -1.40
C LEU A 119 9.11 5.15 -2.51
N ARG A 120 8.61 6.34 -2.14
CA ARG A 120 8.09 7.31 -3.11
C ARG A 120 9.16 7.73 -4.11
N GLN A 121 10.37 8.00 -3.65
CA GLN A 121 11.48 8.38 -4.52
C GLN A 121 11.83 7.24 -5.48
N LEU A 122 12.04 6.03 -4.97
CA LEU A 122 12.32 4.85 -5.79
C LEU A 122 11.23 4.62 -6.85
N ALA A 123 9.95 4.71 -6.45
CA ALA A 123 8.83 4.55 -7.37
C ALA A 123 8.90 5.54 -8.54
N ARG A 124 9.26 6.79 -8.25
CA ARG A 124 9.40 7.83 -9.28
C ARG A 124 10.59 7.59 -10.21
N GLU A 125 11.68 7.04 -9.70
CA GLU A 125 12.89 6.73 -10.47
C GLU A 125 12.68 5.52 -11.38
N LEU A 126 11.91 4.52 -10.95
CA LEU A 126 11.59 3.32 -11.72
C LEU A 126 10.63 3.60 -12.89
N ILE A 127 9.83 4.65 -12.81
CA ILE A 127 8.95 5.08 -13.90
C ILE A 127 9.78 5.90 -14.90
N LYS A 128 10.25 5.26 -15.96
CA LYS A 128 11.14 5.88 -16.96
C LYS A 128 10.41 6.89 -17.87
N ASP A 129 9.17 6.61 -18.21
CA ASP A 129 8.34 7.46 -19.08
C ASP A 129 7.00 7.77 -18.40
N ARG A 130 6.87 8.99 -17.93
CA ARG A 130 5.66 9.46 -17.23
C ARG A 130 4.49 9.77 -18.14
N SER A 131 4.72 9.87 -19.45
CA SER A 131 3.66 10.07 -20.45
C SER A 131 2.95 8.76 -20.78
N LYS A 132 3.64 7.63 -20.60
CA LYS A 132 3.11 6.29 -20.89
C LYS A 132 2.09 5.84 -19.84
N ARG A 133 1.04 5.16 -20.32
CA ARG A 133 0.03 4.53 -19.48
C ARG A 133 -0.11 3.05 -19.80
N ALA A 134 -0.20 2.23 -18.79
CA ALA A 134 -0.56 0.83 -18.91
C ALA A 134 -2.04 0.69 -19.36
N ARG A 135 -2.34 -0.29 -20.17
CA ARG A 135 -3.70 -0.56 -20.66
C ARG A 135 -4.56 -1.27 -19.61
N TYR A 136 -3.94 -2.09 -18.78
CA TYR A 136 -4.60 -2.81 -17.68
C TYR A 136 -3.62 -3.02 -16.51
N GLY A 137 -4.15 -3.43 -15.36
CA GLY A 137 -3.36 -3.53 -14.13
C GLY A 137 -2.13 -4.42 -14.22
N GLY A 138 -2.19 -5.54 -14.92
CA GLY A 138 -1.04 -6.45 -15.09
C GLY A 138 0.15 -5.86 -15.87
N GLU A 139 -0.08 -4.82 -16.68
CA GLU A 139 0.96 -4.08 -17.39
C GLU A 139 1.55 -2.91 -16.59
N ALA A 140 0.96 -2.57 -15.44
CA ALA A 140 1.32 -1.38 -14.66
C ALA A 140 2.69 -1.53 -13.94
N LYS A 141 3.57 -2.35 -14.42
CA LYS A 141 4.89 -2.65 -13.85
C LYS A 141 5.89 -1.56 -14.22
N ASN A 142 6.16 -0.67 -13.28
CA ASN A 142 6.93 0.57 -13.48
C ASN A 142 6.35 1.49 -14.56
N ILE A 143 5.05 1.35 -14.84
CA ILE A 143 4.30 2.16 -15.80
C ILE A 143 3.08 2.72 -15.07
N LEU A 144 2.77 3.99 -15.30
CA LEU A 144 1.60 4.63 -14.70
C LEU A 144 0.32 4.02 -15.25
N TYR A 145 -0.66 3.87 -14.36
CA TYR A 145 -1.94 3.26 -14.65
C TYR A 145 -3.08 4.04 -14.01
N SER A 146 -4.16 4.18 -14.74
CA SER A 146 -5.44 4.71 -14.26
C SER A 146 -6.54 3.79 -14.78
N ARG A 147 -7.45 3.37 -13.89
CA ARG A 147 -8.61 2.58 -14.31
C ARG A 147 -9.54 3.44 -15.16
N GLU A 148 -10.13 2.86 -16.21
CA GLU A 148 -11.11 3.56 -17.05
C GLU A 148 -12.28 4.10 -16.23
N SER A 149 -12.77 3.31 -15.26
CA SER A 149 -13.83 3.71 -14.32
C SER A 149 -13.38 4.74 -13.27
N ARG A 150 -12.08 4.99 -13.13
CA ARG A 150 -11.47 5.90 -12.14
C ARG A 150 -10.31 6.70 -12.77
N PRO A 151 -10.59 7.57 -13.74
CA PRO A 151 -9.56 8.20 -14.59
C PRO A 151 -8.67 9.19 -13.84
N LYS A 152 -9.07 9.66 -12.65
CA LYS A 152 -8.28 10.56 -11.81
C LYS A 152 -7.26 9.84 -10.93
N GLU A 153 -7.42 8.53 -10.73
CA GLU A 153 -6.49 7.69 -9.99
C GLU A 153 -5.17 7.59 -10.75
N LEU A 154 -4.06 7.54 -10.02
CA LEU A 154 -2.75 7.33 -10.63
C LEU A 154 -1.94 6.37 -9.77
N THR A 155 -1.67 5.20 -10.32
CA THR A 155 -0.99 4.10 -9.63
C THR A 155 0.12 3.51 -10.50
N THR A 156 0.96 2.69 -9.89
CA THR A 156 1.92 1.80 -10.57
C THR A 156 2.18 0.58 -9.69
N GLN A 157 2.79 -0.45 -10.25
CA GLN A 157 3.35 -1.54 -9.47
C GLN A 157 4.88 -1.46 -9.48
N ILE A 158 5.48 -1.75 -8.32
CA ILE A 158 6.93 -1.85 -8.15
C ILE A 158 7.27 -3.27 -7.71
N ARG A 159 8.38 -3.80 -8.21
CA ARG A 159 8.86 -5.11 -7.81
C ARG A 159 9.41 -5.09 -6.39
N VAL A 160 9.00 -6.06 -5.57
CA VAL A 160 9.46 -6.22 -4.18
C VAL A 160 10.98 -6.36 -4.12
N ALA A 161 11.58 -7.09 -5.08
CA ALA A 161 13.04 -7.21 -5.18
C ALA A 161 13.74 -5.86 -5.37
N ASP A 162 13.17 -4.94 -6.17
CA ASP A 162 13.73 -3.60 -6.36
C ASP A 162 13.68 -2.78 -5.06
N ILE A 163 12.61 -2.92 -4.29
CA ILE A 163 12.51 -2.29 -2.96
C ILE A 163 13.60 -2.83 -2.04
N LYS A 164 13.72 -4.15 -1.92
CA LYS A 164 14.70 -4.80 -1.04
C LYS A 164 16.16 -4.51 -1.44
N ASN A 165 16.44 -4.41 -2.73
CA ASN A 165 17.79 -4.16 -3.24
C ASN A 165 18.25 -2.70 -3.13
N ASN A 166 17.32 -1.75 -3.13
CA ASN A 166 17.63 -0.32 -3.18
C ASN A 166 17.36 0.43 -1.87
N LEU A 167 16.49 -0.11 -1.00
CA LEU A 167 16.05 0.56 0.22
C LEU A 167 16.32 -0.30 1.46
N LYS A 168 16.48 0.38 2.60
CA LYS A 168 16.46 -0.31 3.89
C LYS A 168 15.05 -0.79 4.19
N THR A 169 14.92 -2.09 4.43
CA THR A 169 13.64 -2.74 4.73
C THR A 169 13.71 -3.57 6.00
N TRP A 170 12.56 -3.81 6.61
CA TRP A 170 12.40 -4.71 7.74
C TRP A 170 11.32 -5.72 7.38
N GLU A 171 11.63 -6.99 7.54
CA GLU A 171 10.69 -8.07 7.30
C GLU A 171 10.25 -8.69 8.64
N TRP A 172 8.96 -8.65 8.90
CA TRP A 172 8.34 -9.18 10.12
C TRP A 172 7.50 -10.39 9.79
N CYS A 173 7.93 -11.57 10.20
CA CYS A 173 7.17 -12.80 10.01
C CYS A 173 5.89 -12.79 10.86
N LYS A 174 4.83 -13.35 10.27
CA LYS A 174 3.54 -13.58 10.95
C LYS A 174 3.63 -14.72 11.96
#